data_495f0063bf1c1d19d1b23192e161ba1b
#
_entry.id   495f0063bf1c1d19d1b23192e161ba1b
#
_cell.length_a   1.000
_cell.length_b   1.000
_cell.length_c   1.000
_cell.angle_alpha   90.00
_cell.angle_beta   90.00
_cell.angle_gamma   90.00
#
_symmetry.space_group_name_H-M   'P 1'
#
loop_
_entity.id
_entity.type
_entity.pdbx_description
1 polymer ?
#
loop_
_entity_poly.entity_id
_entity_poly.type
_entity_poly.pdbx_seq_one_letter_code
_entity_poly.pdbx_strand_id
1 'polypeptide(L)'
;MLVATLALLVACQPRPARHEPVQAQEFDISAVAKSDGDMVVEINLRQSQRYLRELARKLYARNPNQLRRGRYTTHDTALNALFGPRRLTHYPGLRGKRSAQAIGLAFDEDFHGDRVAAFIEGLRTMLMDAYDGKDSFYIYDVLDPQKLHYLARNFEIAFWKLRHDRDSEDRLFLVSNSLYGGGNLSFERLAGKLIGLQDLMAKVVADGSNRQIKNVIQRVTSVVFFPI
;
A
#
# COMPACT_ATOMS: atom_id res chain seq x y z
N MET A 1 2.19 -7.39 64.28
CA MET A 1 2.62 -7.84 62.95
C MET A 1 1.45 -7.54 62.00
N LEU A 2 1.52 -6.43 61.27
CA LEU A 2 0.56 -6.06 60.26
C LEU A 2 1.16 -6.44 58.90
N VAL A 3 0.55 -7.41 58.18
CA VAL A 3 0.92 -7.78 56.80
C VAL A 3 0.15 -6.88 55.89
N ALA A 4 0.84 -5.96 55.23
CA ALA A 4 0.27 -5.10 54.20
C ALA A 4 0.25 -5.87 52.87
N THR A 5 -0.94 -6.24 52.41
CA THR A 5 -1.18 -6.83 51.10
C THR A 5 -1.15 -5.72 50.05
N LEU A 6 -0.09 -5.65 49.26
CA LEU A 6 0.06 -4.73 48.12
C LEU A 6 -0.71 -5.33 46.94
N ALA A 7 -1.90 -4.80 46.68
CA ALA A 7 -2.69 -5.15 45.49
C ALA A 7 -2.06 -4.50 44.26
N LEU A 8 -1.47 -5.31 43.37
CA LEU A 8 -1.01 -4.90 42.04
C LEU A 8 -2.25 -4.63 41.17
N LEU A 9 -2.64 -3.37 41.07
CA LEU A 9 -3.56 -2.89 40.06
C LEU A 9 -2.85 -2.95 38.68
N VAL A 10 -3.05 -4.03 37.95
CA VAL A 10 -2.74 -4.07 36.53
C VAL A 10 -3.68 -3.11 35.83
N ALA A 11 -3.24 -1.88 35.61
CA ALA A 11 -3.95 -0.90 34.82
C ALA A 11 -4.05 -1.44 33.38
N CYS A 12 -5.23 -1.90 32.97
CA CYS A 12 -5.57 -2.10 31.57
C CYS A 12 -5.44 -0.72 30.89
N GLN A 13 -4.33 -0.48 30.22
CA GLN A 13 -4.21 0.69 29.36
C GLN A 13 -5.29 0.57 28.27
N PRO A 14 -6.21 1.55 28.13
CA PRO A 14 -7.18 1.53 27.07
C PRO A 14 -6.43 1.50 25.74
N ARG A 15 -6.71 0.47 24.92
CA ARG A 15 -6.22 0.44 23.54
C ARG A 15 -6.66 1.73 22.87
N PRO A 16 -5.75 2.49 22.22
CA PRO A 16 -6.16 3.67 21.48
C PRO A 16 -7.27 3.26 20.50
N ALA A 17 -8.41 3.93 20.59
CA ALA A 17 -9.54 3.68 19.72
C ALA A 17 -9.09 3.86 18.25
N ARG A 18 -9.05 2.77 17.49
CA ARG A 18 -8.70 2.76 16.06
C ARG A 18 -9.85 3.22 15.16
N HIS A 19 -10.86 3.85 15.74
CA HIS A 19 -12.06 4.26 15.04
C HIS A 19 -12.10 5.78 14.94
N GLU A 20 -11.26 6.32 14.06
CA GLU A 20 -11.61 7.60 13.48
C GLU A 20 -12.88 7.38 12.64
N PRO A 21 -13.94 8.17 12.83
CA PRO A 21 -15.13 8.07 12.00
C PRO A 21 -14.76 8.26 10.54
N VAL A 22 -15.47 7.56 9.66
CA VAL A 22 -15.30 7.75 8.23
C VAL A 22 -15.72 9.18 7.90
N GLN A 23 -14.76 10.00 7.45
CA GLN A 23 -15.02 11.35 7.01
C GLN A 23 -15.26 11.35 5.51
N ALA A 24 -16.33 12.01 5.07
CA ALA A 24 -16.54 12.30 3.66
C ALA A 24 -15.48 13.31 3.19
N GLN A 25 -15.07 13.21 1.93
CA GLN A 25 -14.21 14.21 1.33
C GLN A 25 -15.01 15.50 1.13
N GLU A 26 -14.41 16.67 1.40
CA GLU A 26 -15.02 17.96 1.08
C GLU A 26 -15.28 18.07 -0.43
N PHE A 27 -16.38 18.73 -0.77
CA PHE A 27 -16.74 18.95 -2.17
C PHE A 27 -15.71 19.83 -2.85
N ASP A 28 -15.17 19.35 -3.96
CA ASP A 28 -14.28 20.08 -4.86
C ASP A 28 -14.94 20.18 -6.24
N ILE A 29 -14.84 21.32 -6.89
CA ILE A 29 -15.40 21.57 -8.22
C ILE A 29 -14.83 20.60 -9.26
N SER A 30 -13.63 20.08 -9.07
CA SER A 30 -13.04 19.02 -9.90
C SER A 30 -13.83 17.71 -9.86
N ALA A 31 -14.63 17.51 -8.81
CA ALA A 31 -15.48 16.32 -8.67
C ALA A 31 -16.62 16.29 -9.70
N VAL A 32 -17.00 17.44 -10.28
CA VAL A 32 -18.05 17.52 -11.31
C VAL A 32 -17.64 16.78 -12.61
N ALA A 33 -16.34 16.68 -12.88
CA ALA A 33 -15.79 16.00 -14.06
C ALA A 33 -15.47 14.52 -13.80
N LYS A 34 -15.79 14.00 -12.62
CA LYS A 34 -15.48 12.63 -12.19
C LYS A 34 -16.75 11.78 -12.15
N SER A 35 -16.63 10.55 -12.57
CA SER A 35 -17.65 9.53 -12.33
C SER A 35 -17.51 8.93 -10.91
N ASP A 36 -18.56 8.27 -10.42
CA ASP A 36 -18.50 7.50 -9.18
C ASP A 36 -17.36 6.45 -9.23
N GLY A 37 -17.12 5.87 -10.41
CA GLY A 37 -16.02 4.93 -10.65
C GLY A 37 -14.65 5.56 -10.42
N ASP A 38 -14.43 6.77 -10.94
CA ASP A 38 -13.16 7.49 -10.77
C ASP A 38 -12.90 7.81 -9.32
N MET A 39 -13.92 8.20 -8.57
CA MET A 39 -13.83 8.44 -7.13
C MET A 39 -13.46 7.17 -6.36
N VAL A 40 -14.04 6.02 -6.72
CA VAL A 40 -13.71 4.71 -6.11
C VAL A 40 -12.26 4.34 -6.37
N VAL A 41 -11.77 4.53 -7.60
CA VAL A 41 -10.37 4.30 -7.97
C VAL A 41 -9.42 5.16 -7.13
N GLU A 42 -9.70 6.46 -6.99
CA GLU A 42 -8.88 7.37 -6.19
C GLU A 42 -8.90 7.01 -4.70
N ILE A 43 -10.06 6.64 -4.15
CA ILE A 43 -10.18 6.20 -2.75
C ILE A 43 -9.33 4.95 -2.53
N ASN A 44 -9.39 3.98 -3.45
CA ASN A 44 -8.60 2.76 -3.38
C ASN A 44 -7.09 3.07 -3.40
N LEU A 45 -6.64 3.91 -4.35
CA LEU A 45 -5.24 4.31 -4.45
C LEU A 45 -4.75 5.02 -3.18
N ARG A 46 -5.50 6.02 -2.70
CA ARG A 46 -5.17 6.73 -1.45
C ARG A 46 -5.11 5.78 -0.24
N GLN A 47 -6.07 4.85 -0.15
CA GLN A 47 -6.09 3.88 0.94
C GLN A 47 -4.91 2.91 0.86
N SER A 48 -4.53 2.47 -0.33
CA SER A 48 -3.35 1.63 -0.56
C SER A 48 -2.07 2.37 -0.13
N GLN A 49 -1.92 3.65 -0.49
CA GLN A 49 -0.79 4.47 -0.05
C GLN A 49 -0.74 4.65 1.48
N ARG A 50 -1.88 4.80 2.14
CA ARG A 50 -1.95 4.84 3.61
C ARG A 50 -1.48 3.54 4.24
N TYR A 51 -1.88 2.38 3.70
CA TYR A 51 -1.43 1.08 4.18
C TYR A 51 0.06 0.86 3.94
N LEU A 52 0.60 1.29 2.80
CA LEU A 52 2.05 1.26 2.55
C LEU A 52 2.81 2.14 3.54
N ARG A 53 2.31 3.33 3.87
CA ARG A 53 2.89 4.20 4.90
C ARG A 53 2.86 3.56 6.29
N GLU A 54 1.74 2.90 6.66
CA GLU A 54 1.65 2.15 7.92
C GLU A 54 2.63 0.97 7.93
N LEU A 55 2.75 0.24 6.84
CA LEU A 55 3.71 -0.85 6.67
C LEU A 55 5.16 -0.35 6.85
N ALA A 56 5.51 0.75 6.20
CA ALA A 56 6.83 1.37 6.33
C ALA A 56 7.17 1.72 7.79
N ARG A 57 6.23 2.37 8.50
CA ARG A 57 6.40 2.69 9.92
C ARG A 57 6.67 1.44 10.76
N LYS A 58 5.91 0.37 10.54
CA LYS A 58 6.08 -0.88 11.26
C LYS A 58 7.42 -1.56 10.94
N LEU A 59 7.83 -1.54 9.67
CA LEU A 59 9.13 -2.09 9.26
C LEU A 59 10.29 -1.32 9.87
N TYR A 60 10.27 0.01 9.86
CA TYR A 60 11.31 0.80 10.54
C TYR A 60 11.35 0.56 12.06
N ALA A 61 10.18 0.42 12.70
CA ALA A 61 10.13 0.11 14.13
C ALA A 61 10.71 -1.26 14.46
N ARG A 62 10.62 -2.23 13.54
CA ARG A 62 11.21 -3.57 13.70
C ARG A 62 12.67 -3.65 13.25
N ASN A 63 13.09 -2.75 12.37
CA ASN A 63 14.40 -2.72 11.75
C ASN A 63 15.09 -1.36 11.94
N PRO A 64 15.40 -0.93 13.19
CA PRO A 64 15.91 0.42 13.47
C PRO A 64 17.24 0.71 12.78
N ASN A 65 18.03 -0.32 12.47
CA ASN A 65 19.28 -0.17 11.73
C ASN A 65 19.07 0.39 10.31
N GLN A 66 17.90 0.19 9.72
CA GLN A 66 17.60 0.67 8.37
C GLN A 66 17.48 2.21 8.34
N LEU A 67 17.00 2.85 9.40
CA LEU A 67 17.02 4.32 9.53
C LEU A 67 18.43 4.89 9.38
N ARG A 68 19.41 4.28 10.06
CA ARG A 68 20.82 4.71 9.96
C ARG A 68 21.39 4.52 8.56
N ARG A 69 21.05 3.40 7.90
CA ARG A 69 21.46 3.13 6.51
C ARG A 69 20.85 4.13 5.54
N GLY A 70 19.59 4.56 5.80
CA GLY A 70 18.90 5.62 5.06
C GLY A 70 19.35 7.04 5.42
N ARG A 71 20.25 7.19 6.44
CA ARG A 71 20.68 8.48 7.00
C ARG A 71 19.53 9.30 7.59
N TYR A 72 18.54 8.64 8.18
CA TYR A 72 17.42 9.26 8.87
C TYR A 72 17.60 9.19 10.38
N THR A 73 17.21 10.26 11.06
CA THR A 73 17.26 10.35 12.53
C THR A 73 15.99 9.83 13.18
N THR A 74 14.85 9.93 12.49
CA THR A 74 13.54 9.54 13.01
C THR A 74 12.73 8.76 11.97
N HIS A 75 11.72 8.02 12.45
CA HIS A 75 10.75 7.36 11.56
C HIS A 75 10.01 8.36 10.67
N ASP A 76 9.65 9.53 11.22
CA ASP A 76 8.88 10.53 10.48
C ASP A 76 9.70 11.16 9.34
N THR A 77 11.01 11.38 9.54
CA THR A 77 11.88 11.85 8.45
C THR A 77 11.97 10.84 7.32
N ALA A 78 12.11 9.55 7.64
CA ALA A 78 12.12 8.47 6.66
C ALA A 78 10.77 8.35 5.92
N LEU A 79 9.66 8.39 6.67
CA LEU A 79 8.31 8.34 6.08
C LEU A 79 8.01 9.55 5.20
N ASN A 80 8.49 10.73 5.57
CA ASN A 80 8.30 11.94 4.75
C ASN A 80 9.15 11.91 3.48
N ALA A 81 10.30 11.27 3.49
CA ALA A 81 11.10 11.06 2.28
C ALA A 81 10.39 10.12 1.28
N LEU A 82 9.64 9.12 1.76
CA LEU A 82 8.92 8.16 0.92
C LEU A 82 7.54 8.65 0.48
N PHE A 83 6.81 9.37 1.36
CA PHE A 83 5.38 9.66 1.17
C PHE A 83 5.01 11.13 1.36
N GLY A 84 5.97 11.99 1.70
CA GLY A 84 5.70 13.41 1.93
C GLY A 84 5.45 14.17 0.62
N PRO A 85 4.97 15.43 0.71
CA PRO A 85 4.72 16.28 -0.45
C PRO A 85 6.01 16.61 -1.24
N ARG A 86 7.17 16.54 -0.59
CA ARG A 86 8.50 16.67 -1.19
C ARG A 86 9.19 15.31 -1.28
N ARG A 87 8.41 14.25 -1.55
CA ARG A 87 9.01 12.92 -1.72
C ARG A 87 10.10 12.93 -2.79
N LEU A 88 11.12 12.16 -2.56
CA LEU A 88 12.18 12.01 -3.53
C LEU A 88 11.63 11.30 -4.77
N THR A 89 11.77 11.92 -5.94
CA THR A 89 11.42 11.30 -7.22
C THR A 89 12.32 10.11 -7.51
N HIS A 90 13.55 10.17 -7.01
CA HIS A 90 14.51 9.08 -7.06
C HIS A 90 15.10 8.90 -5.66
N TYR A 91 14.82 7.77 -5.03
CA TYR A 91 15.37 7.48 -3.71
C TYR A 91 16.89 7.22 -3.84
N PRO A 92 17.75 8.01 -3.15
CA PRO A 92 19.20 7.80 -3.22
C PRO A 92 19.54 6.38 -2.75
N GLY A 93 20.43 5.71 -3.45
CA GLY A 93 20.84 4.35 -3.12
C GLY A 93 20.09 3.25 -3.87
N LEU A 94 18.90 3.49 -4.44
CA LEU A 94 18.23 2.52 -5.30
C LEU A 94 18.74 2.53 -6.74
N ARG A 95 19.64 3.45 -7.09
CA ARG A 95 20.28 3.54 -8.42
C ARG A 95 19.27 3.54 -9.57
N GLY A 96 18.14 4.23 -9.39
CA GLY A 96 17.05 4.28 -10.37
C GLY A 96 16.17 3.02 -10.45
N LYS A 97 16.44 2.00 -9.66
CA LYS A 97 15.61 0.78 -9.62
C LYS A 97 14.24 1.09 -9.02
N ARG A 98 13.19 0.49 -9.60
CA ARG A 98 11.78 0.67 -9.25
C ARG A 98 11.07 -0.69 -9.19
N SER A 99 9.87 -0.72 -8.68
CA SER A 99 8.95 -1.86 -8.69
C SER A 99 9.65 -3.16 -8.26
N ALA A 100 9.58 -4.25 -9.00
CA ALA A 100 10.19 -5.52 -8.67
C ALA A 100 11.72 -5.44 -8.48
N GLN A 101 12.39 -4.56 -9.23
CA GLN A 101 13.85 -4.39 -9.11
C GLN A 101 14.24 -3.75 -7.77
N ALA A 102 13.46 -2.77 -7.29
CA ALA A 102 13.70 -2.17 -5.98
C ALA A 102 13.39 -3.15 -4.86
N ILE A 103 12.32 -3.95 -4.98
CA ILE A 103 12.01 -5.03 -4.04
C ILE A 103 13.18 -6.03 -4.00
N GLY A 104 13.74 -6.40 -5.17
CA GLY A 104 14.90 -7.30 -5.24
C GLY A 104 16.09 -6.81 -4.42
N LEU A 105 16.38 -5.49 -4.45
CA LEU A 105 17.46 -4.91 -3.63
C LEU A 105 17.24 -5.11 -2.12
N ALA A 106 15.99 -5.10 -1.65
CA ALA A 106 15.74 -5.30 -0.23
C ALA A 106 16.19 -6.68 0.27
N PHE A 107 16.31 -7.66 -0.65
CA PHE A 107 16.67 -9.05 -0.39
C PHE A 107 17.98 -9.48 -1.08
N ASP A 108 18.81 -8.52 -1.44
CA ASP A 108 20.12 -8.73 -2.03
C ASP A 108 21.20 -8.61 -0.94
N GLU A 109 22.09 -9.60 -0.81
CA GLU A 109 23.16 -9.61 0.21
C GLU A 109 24.11 -8.42 0.05
N ASP A 110 24.43 -8.07 -1.17
CA ASP A 110 25.38 -6.99 -1.51
C ASP A 110 24.75 -5.59 -1.36
N PHE A 111 23.47 -5.51 -1.03
CA PHE A 111 22.82 -4.22 -0.82
C PHE A 111 23.02 -3.72 0.61
N HIS A 112 23.84 -2.69 0.76
CA HIS A 112 24.16 -2.06 2.04
C HIS A 112 23.30 -0.83 2.37
N GLY A 113 22.37 -0.45 1.50
CA GLY A 113 21.44 0.67 1.69
C GLY A 113 20.29 0.36 2.66
N ASP A 114 19.31 1.27 2.69
CA ASP A 114 18.07 1.12 3.43
C ASP A 114 17.13 0.11 2.75
N ARG A 115 17.08 -1.11 3.31
CA ARG A 115 16.23 -2.21 2.78
C ARG A 115 14.75 -1.93 2.97
N VAL A 116 14.36 -1.19 4.02
CA VAL A 116 12.97 -0.80 4.23
C VAL A 116 12.55 0.17 3.13
N ALA A 117 13.36 1.17 2.85
CA ALA A 117 13.09 2.10 1.76
C ALA A 117 13.03 1.38 0.40
N ALA A 118 13.96 0.44 0.13
CA ALA A 118 13.98 -0.33 -1.10
C ALA A 118 12.70 -1.15 -1.29
N PHE A 119 12.25 -1.84 -0.25
CA PHE A 119 11.02 -2.63 -0.25
C PHE A 119 9.78 -1.77 -0.45
N ILE A 120 9.64 -0.71 0.33
CA ILE A 120 8.47 0.18 0.30
C ILE A 120 8.39 0.97 -1.01
N GLU A 121 9.53 1.50 -1.49
CA GLU A 121 9.57 2.22 -2.76
C GLU A 121 9.26 1.29 -3.93
N GLY A 122 9.73 0.04 -3.86
CA GLY A 122 9.36 -0.98 -4.84
C GLY A 122 7.86 -1.23 -4.89
N LEU A 123 7.20 -1.43 -3.74
CA LEU A 123 5.74 -1.60 -3.67
C LEU A 123 5.00 -0.34 -4.13
N ARG A 124 5.46 0.85 -3.71
CA ARG A 124 4.84 2.13 -4.06
C ARG A 124 4.91 2.42 -5.55
N THR A 125 6.08 2.22 -6.16
CA THR A 125 6.23 2.45 -7.60
C THR A 125 5.48 1.42 -8.42
N MET A 126 5.41 0.17 -7.98
CA MET A 126 4.59 -0.88 -8.61
C MET A 126 3.09 -0.53 -8.53
N LEU A 127 2.63 -0.01 -7.37
CA LEU A 127 1.28 0.50 -7.23
C LEU A 127 1.01 1.64 -8.23
N MET A 128 1.89 2.63 -8.29
CA MET A 128 1.71 3.77 -9.21
C MET A 128 1.76 3.34 -10.68
N ASP A 129 2.62 2.38 -11.04
CA ASP A 129 2.71 1.85 -12.41
C ASP A 129 1.40 1.16 -12.83
N ALA A 130 0.72 0.44 -11.91
CA ALA A 130 -0.57 -0.18 -12.19
C ALA A 130 -1.73 0.84 -12.34
N TYR A 131 -1.56 2.03 -11.77
CA TYR A 131 -2.48 3.16 -11.90
C TYR A 131 -2.00 4.19 -12.94
N ASP A 132 -1.16 3.78 -13.90
CA ASP A 132 -0.60 4.58 -15.00
C ASP A 132 0.10 5.86 -14.55
N GLY A 133 0.66 5.87 -13.34
CA GLY A 133 1.35 7.00 -12.73
C GLY A 133 0.42 8.14 -12.27
N LYS A 134 -0.89 7.95 -12.31
CA LYS A 134 -1.90 8.96 -11.97
C LYS A 134 -2.30 8.87 -10.51
N ASP A 135 -2.65 10.01 -9.92
CA ASP A 135 -3.25 10.13 -8.59
C ASP A 135 -4.67 10.72 -8.62
N SER A 136 -5.08 11.22 -9.80
CA SER A 136 -6.42 11.74 -10.08
C SER A 136 -6.94 11.11 -11.38
N PHE A 137 -8.23 10.74 -11.39
CA PHE A 137 -8.88 10.05 -12.49
C PHE A 137 -10.12 10.82 -12.94
N TYR A 138 -10.40 10.75 -14.24
CA TYR A 138 -11.51 11.41 -14.89
C TYR A 138 -12.21 10.44 -15.86
N ILE A 139 -13.43 10.79 -16.29
CA ILE A 139 -14.35 9.96 -17.07
C ILE A 139 -13.74 9.28 -18.31
N TYR A 140 -12.63 9.79 -18.82
CA TYR A 140 -11.90 9.23 -19.98
C TYR A 140 -10.71 8.34 -19.60
N ASP A 141 -10.41 8.23 -18.31
CA ASP A 141 -9.30 7.43 -17.84
C ASP A 141 -9.74 5.96 -17.71
N VAL A 142 -9.13 5.10 -18.49
CA VAL A 142 -9.41 3.67 -18.47
C VAL A 142 -8.22 2.95 -17.88
N LEU A 143 -8.40 2.36 -16.70
CA LEU A 143 -7.41 1.48 -16.10
C LEU A 143 -7.48 0.08 -16.72
N ASP A 144 -6.33 -0.56 -16.82
CA ASP A 144 -6.23 -1.96 -17.22
C ASP A 144 -6.46 -2.88 -16.01
N PRO A 145 -7.59 -3.65 -15.97
CA PRO A 145 -7.86 -4.57 -14.87
C PRO A 145 -6.80 -5.64 -14.72
N GLN A 146 -6.11 -6.01 -15.80
CA GLN A 146 -5.05 -7.01 -15.75
C GLN A 146 -3.80 -6.49 -15.03
N LYS A 147 -3.45 -5.21 -15.18
CA LYS A 147 -2.37 -4.59 -14.41
C LYS A 147 -2.67 -4.61 -12.91
N LEU A 148 -3.92 -4.34 -12.52
CA LEU A 148 -4.35 -4.37 -11.12
C LEU A 148 -4.33 -5.80 -10.55
N HIS A 149 -4.73 -6.79 -11.33
CA HIS A 149 -4.63 -8.20 -10.95
C HIS A 149 -3.16 -8.61 -10.76
N TYR A 150 -2.27 -8.26 -11.69
CA TYR A 150 -0.84 -8.54 -11.56
C TYR A 150 -0.21 -7.82 -10.36
N LEU A 151 -0.67 -6.60 -10.05
CA LEU A 151 -0.23 -5.88 -8.86
C LEU A 151 -0.53 -6.67 -7.58
N ALA A 152 -1.76 -7.22 -7.46
CA ALA A 152 -2.13 -8.07 -6.32
C ALA A 152 -1.22 -9.29 -6.19
N ARG A 153 -0.96 -9.99 -7.30
CA ARG A 153 -0.05 -11.17 -7.33
C ARG A 153 1.38 -10.79 -6.97
N ASN A 154 1.87 -9.67 -7.48
CA ASN A 154 3.20 -9.16 -7.15
C ASN A 154 3.32 -8.76 -5.67
N PHE A 155 2.26 -8.23 -5.08
CA PHE A 155 2.22 -7.96 -3.64
C PHE A 155 2.31 -9.25 -2.83
N GLU A 156 1.61 -10.32 -3.22
CA GLU A 156 1.73 -11.64 -2.58
C GLU A 156 3.17 -12.14 -2.60
N ILE A 157 3.84 -12.08 -3.76
CA ILE A 157 5.23 -12.48 -3.91
C ILE A 157 6.14 -11.63 -3.00
N ALA A 158 5.95 -10.31 -2.98
CA ALA A 158 6.75 -9.40 -2.17
C ALA A 158 6.58 -9.68 -0.66
N PHE A 159 5.35 -9.90 -0.19
CA PHE A 159 5.08 -10.24 1.21
C PHE A 159 5.58 -11.65 1.58
N TRP A 160 5.52 -12.58 0.64
CA TRP A 160 6.13 -13.91 0.84
C TRP A 160 7.65 -13.78 1.04
N LYS A 161 8.35 -13.03 0.18
CA LYS A 161 9.78 -12.73 0.32
C LYS A 161 10.11 -12.05 1.65
N LEU A 162 9.32 -11.04 2.05
CA LEU A 162 9.50 -10.35 3.34
C LEU A 162 9.48 -11.30 4.53
N ARG A 163 8.71 -12.39 4.43
CA ARG A 163 8.56 -13.37 5.49
C ARG A 163 9.62 -14.47 5.48
N HIS A 164 10.10 -14.85 4.30
CA HIS A 164 10.89 -16.08 4.13
C HIS A 164 12.33 -15.83 3.71
N ASP A 165 12.63 -14.75 2.97
CA ASP A 165 13.97 -14.54 2.43
C ASP A 165 14.97 -14.26 3.55
N ARG A 166 16.09 -14.97 3.48
CA ARG A 166 17.16 -14.94 4.45
C ARG A 166 18.50 -14.74 3.76
N ASP A 167 19.46 -14.21 4.52
CA ASP A 167 20.84 -14.08 4.08
C ASP A 167 21.59 -15.44 4.21
N SER A 168 22.84 -15.45 3.80
CA SER A 168 23.72 -16.63 3.87
C SER A 168 23.96 -17.17 5.29
N GLU A 169 23.65 -16.35 6.32
CA GLU A 169 23.73 -16.74 7.75
C GLU A 169 22.36 -17.13 8.33
N ASP A 170 21.36 -17.43 7.47
CA ASP A 170 19.97 -17.78 7.83
C ASP A 170 19.23 -16.70 8.63
N ARG A 171 19.61 -15.42 8.51
CA ARG A 171 18.93 -14.29 9.13
C ARG A 171 17.97 -13.63 8.16
N LEU A 172 16.78 -13.24 8.61
CA LEU A 172 15.84 -12.47 7.81
C LEU A 172 16.47 -11.14 7.38
N PHE A 173 16.38 -10.81 6.09
CA PHE A 173 16.81 -9.49 5.58
C PHE A 173 16.05 -8.34 6.23
N LEU A 174 14.75 -8.54 6.49
CA LEU A 174 13.87 -7.62 7.19
C LEU A 174 12.99 -8.38 8.18
N VAL A 175 12.97 -7.93 9.42
CA VAL A 175 12.13 -8.51 10.46
C VAL A 175 10.71 -7.92 10.33
N SER A 176 9.71 -8.74 10.03
CA SER A 176 8.30 -8.36 9.99
C SER A 176 7.53 -8.89 11.20
N ASN A 177 7.75 -10.13 11.58
CA ASN A 177 7.07 -10.81 12.69
C ASN A 177 7.94 -10.98 13.93
N SER A 178 7.30 -11.34 15.06
CA SER A 178 8.03 -11.74 16.25
C SER A 178 8.68 -13.10 16.03
N LEU A 179 9.98 -13.21 16.33
CA LEU A 179 10.71 -14.48 16.32
C LEU A 179 10.32 -15.39 17.49
N TYR A 180 9.66 -14.86 18.52
CA TYR A 180 9.31 -15.56 19.77
C TYR A 180 7.81 -15.38 20.06
N GLY A 181 7.10 -16.49 20.12
CA GLY A 181 5.75 -16.75 20.65
C GLY A 181 4.70 -15.63 20.60
N GLY A 182 3.51 -15.90 20.07
CA GLY A 182 2.40 -14.94 19.99
C GLY A 182 2.50 -14.04 18.75
N GLY A 183 2.37 -14.64 17.56
CA GLY A 183 2.56 -14.00 16.28
C GLY A 183 1.85 -12.66 16.14
N ASN A 184 2.61 -11.60 15.90
CA ASN A 184 2.06 -10.30 15.54
C ASN A 184 1.56 -10.34 14.09
N LEU A 185 0.33 -10.76 13.89
CA LEU A 185 -0.33 -10.83 12.57
C LEU A 185 -0.61 -9.46 11.93
N SER A 186 -0.01 -8.38 12.47
CA SER A 186 -0.31 -7.04 11.99
C SER A 186 0.27 -6.75 10.61
N PHE A 187 1.35 -7.43 10.23
CA PHE A 187 1.93 -7.35 8.88
C PHE A 187 1.08 -8.11 7.87
N GLU A 188 0.68 -9.35 8.21
CA GLU A 188 -0.23 -10.17 7.39
C GLU A 188 -1.57 -9.49 7.17
N ARG A 189 -2.08 -8.80 8.20
CA ARG A 189 -3.32 -8.01 8.08
C ARG A 189 -3.17 -6.86 7.09
N LEU A 190 -2.03 -6.16 7.08
CA LEU A 190 -1.77 -5.10 6.10
C LEU A 190 -1.55 -5.67 4.69
N ALA A 191 -0.82 -6.78 4.58
CA ALA A 191 -0.64 -7.50 3.31
C ALA A 191 -2.00 -7.90 2.73
N GLY A 192 -2.84 -8.58 3.51
CA GLY A 192 -4.18 -8.99 3.07
C GLY A 192 -5.07 -7.82 2.67
N LYS A 193 -4.99 -6.67 3.38
CA LYS A 193 -5.72 -5.45 2.98
C LYS A 193 -5.23 -4.90 1.65
N LEU A 194 -3.92 -4.81 1.44
CA LEU A 194 -3.34 -4.31 0.19
C LEU A 194 -3.70 -5.21 -0.99
N ILE A 195 -3.55 -6.54 -0.84
CA ILE A 195 -3.89 -7.51 -1.87
C ILE A 195 -5.39 -7.46 -2.19
N GLY A 196 -6.24 -7.55 -1.18
CA GLY A 196 -7.70 -7.54 -1.35
C GLY A 196 -8.23 -6.27 -1.99
N LEU A 197 -7.63 -5.10 -1.70
CA LEU A 197 -7.98 -3.85 -2.38
C LEU A 197 -7.69 -3.91 -3.88
N GLN A 198 -6.56 -4.50 -4.30
CA GLN A 198 -6.20 -4.57 -5.71
C GLN A 198 -7.03 -5.63 -6.45
N ASP A 199 -7.30 -6.79 -5.84
CA ASP A 199 -8.17 -7.81 -6.40
C ASP A 199 -9.60 -7.27 -6.61
N LEU A 200 -10.14 -6.56 -5.61
CA LEU A 200 -11.45 -5.91 -5.73
C LEU A 200 -11.45 -4.86 -6.84
N MET A 201 -10.41 -4.03 -6.91
CA MET A 201 -10.34 -2.98 -7.92
C MET A 201 -10.20 -3.53 -9.33
N ALA A 202 -9.42 -4.60 -9.53
CA ALA A 202 -9.34 -5.31 -10.81
C ALA A 202 -10.73 -5.76 -11.28
N LYS A 203 -11.53 -6.30 -10.36
CA LYS A 203 -12.91 -6.73 -10.64
C LYS A 203 -13.83 -5.55 -10.96
N VAL A 204 -13.77 -4.48 -10.17
CA VAL A 204 -14.58 -3.26 -10.38
C VAL A 204 -14.31 -2.63 -11.74
N VAL A 205 -13.02 -2.52 -12.12
CA VAL A 205 -12.61 -1.96 -13.40
C VAL A 205 -13.05 -2.86 -14.56
N ALA A 206 -12.87 -4.17 -14.46
CA ALA A 206 -13.30 -5.13 -15.47
C ALA A 206 -14.83 -5.08 -15.70
N ASP A 207 -15.61 -5.10 -14.61
CA ASP A 207 -17.07 -5.04 -14.69
C ASP A 207 -17.58 -3.66 -15.16
N GLY A 208 -16.86 -2.59 -14.78
CA GLY A 208 -17.13 -1.22 -15.24
C GLY A 208 -16.97 -1.07 -16.76
N SER A 209 -15.91 -1.61 -17.32
CA SER A 209 -15.66 -1.61 -18.77
C SER A 209 -16.76 -2.33 -19.54
N ASN A 210 -17.21 -3.49 -19.05
CA ASN A 210 -18.30 -4.24 -19.65
C ASN A 210 -19.65 -3.47 -19.61
N ARG A 211 -19.93 -2.72 -18.56
CA ARG A 211 -21.14 -1.86 -18.47
C ARG A 211 -21.10 -0.71 -19.45
N GLN A 212 -19.94 -0.08 -19.66
CA GLN A 212 -19.80 0.98 -20.66
C GLN A 212 -20.09 0.47 -22.07
N ILE A 213 -19.55 -0.70 -22.45
CA ILE A 213 -19.82 -1.33 -23.74
C ILE A 213 -21.33 -1.59 -23.89
N LYS A 214 -21.99 -2.16 -22.87
CA LYS A 214 -23.44 -2.42 -22.88
C LYS A 214 -24.24 -1.14 -23.07
N ASN A 215 -23.89 -0.07 -22.37
CA ASN A 215 -24.58 1.22 -22.47
C ASN A 215 -24.42 1.84 -23.86
N VAL A 216 -23.25 1.73 -24.50
CA VAL A 216 -23.04 2.17 -25.88
C VAL A 216 -23.92 1.38 -26.86
N ILE A 217 -23.93 0.06 -26.72
CA ILE A 217 -24.79 -0.81 -27.59
C ILE A 217 -26.27 -0.45 -27.40
N GLN A 218 -26.73 -0.27 -26.16
CA GLN A 218 -28.12 0.11 -25.90
C GLN A 218 -28.48 1.47 -26.47
N ARG A 219 -27.59 2.46 -26.43
CA ARG A 219 -27.82 3.78 -27.05
C ARG A 219 -27.83 3.69 -28.56
N VAL A 220 -26.93 2.91 -29.17
CA VAL A 220 -26.90 2.73 -30.63
C VAL A 220 -28.17 2.01 -31.10
N THR A 221 -28.62 0.98 -30.38
CA THR A 221 -29.85 0.26 -30.75
C THR A 221 -31.11 1.11 -30.54
N SER A 222 -31.11 2.04 -29.57
CA SER A 222 -32.25 2.96 -29.37
C SER A 222 -32.35 4.06 -30.43
N VAL A 223 -31.24 4.36 -31.12
CA VAL A 223 -31.22 5.36 -32.22
C VAL A 223 -31.73 4.76 -33.55
N VAL A 224 -31.72 3.44 -33.70
CA VAL A 224 -32.14 2.76 -34.96
C VAL A 224 -33.67 2.61 -35.09
N PHE A 225 -34.43 2.85 -34.03
CA PHE A 225 -35.87 2.79 -34.04
C PHE A 225 -36.49 4.18 -33.86
N PHE A 226 -36.42 5.04 -34.92
CA PHE A 226 -37.38 6.12 -35.07
C PHE A 226 -38.59 5.55 -35.83
N PRO A 227 -39.82 5.57 -35.28
CA PRO A 227 -40.99 5.23 -36.03
C PRO A 227 -41.21 6.30 -37.13
N ILE A 228 -41.43 5.83 -38.34
CA ILE A 228 -41.89 6.61 -39.49
C ILE A 228 -43.33 7.02 -39.22
#